data_0c89b5330b39c71d9cf2ae3d4a46df3b
#
_entry.id   0c89b5330b39c71d9cf2ae3d4a46df3b
#
_cell.length_a   1.000
_cell.length_b   1.000
_cell.length_c   1.000
_cell.angle_alpha   90.00
_cell.angle_beta   90.00
_cell.angle_gamma   90.00
#
_symmetry.space_group_name_H-M   'P 1'
#
loop_
_entity.id
_entity.type
_entity.pdbx_description
1 polymer ?
#
loop_
_entity_poly.entity_id
_entity_poly.type
_entity_poly.pdbx_seq_one_letter_code
_entity_poly.pdbx_strand_id
1 'polypeptide(L)'
;GLGDVYKRQVLKTIKRFEEKNGANQTLLPEFKDEEDQEFARRLFRRAILNCDYYRHLISENTRNWDLDRVAFMDVIIMQCALAEILSFPNIPVSVSLNEYVEIAKVYSTIKSGSFVNGTLDGIVNQLKKEGKLAKN
;
A
#
# COMPACT_ATOMS: atom_id res chain seq x y z
N GLY A 1 5.98 -14.23 -7.55
CA GLY A 1 5.79 -13.99 -8.95
C GLY A 1 6.32 -12.63 -9.41
N LEU A 2 6.17 -12.37 -10.68
CA LEU A 2 6.61 -11.11 -11.28
C LEU A 2 5.94 -9.90 -10.63
N GLY A 3 4.68 -10.03 -10.25
CA GLY A 3 3.94 -8.97 -9.56
C GLY A 3 4.60 -8.51 -8.26
N ASP A 4 5.18 -9.44 -7.49
CA ASP A 4 5.84 -9.12 -6.23
C ASP A 4 7.07 -8.24 -6.43
N VAL A 5 7.84 -8.51 -7.48
CA VAL A 5 9.04 -7.72 -7.78
C VAL A 5 8.67 -6.26 -8.09
N TYR A 6 7.63 -6.06 -8.89
CA TYR A 6 7.18 -4.70 -9.25
C TYR A 6 6.58 -3.98 -8.06
N LYS A 7 5.80 -4.66 -7.24
CA LYS A 7 5.24 -4.06 -6.03
C LYS A 7 6.34 -3.62 -5.07
N ARG A 8 7.38 -4.43 -4.88
CA ARG A 8 8.53 -4.06 -4.05
C ARG A 8 9.24 -2.84 -4.61
N GLN A 9 9.37 -2.76 -5.92
CA GLN A 9 10.00 -1.61 -6.56
C GLN A 9 9.16 -0.34 -6.40
N VAL A 10 7.83 -0.46 -6.53
CA VAL A 10 6.92 0.66 -6.28
C VAL A 10 7.06 1.13 -4.82
N LEU A 11 7.11 0.21 -3.87
CA LEU A 11 7.26 0.55 -2.46
C LEU A 11 8.55 1.32 -2.20
N LYS A 12 9.66 0.87 -2.77
CA LYS A 12 10.95 1.58 -2.64
C LYS A 12 10.89 2.97 -3.25
N THR A 13 10.20 3.11 -4.37
CA THR A 13 10.04 4.39 -5.05
C THR A 13 9.19 5.35 -4.22
N ILE A 14 8.07 4.86 -3.66
CA ILE A 14 7.21 5.66 -2.79
C ILE A 14 8.01 6.13 -1.56
N LYS A 15 8.77 5.22 -0.96
CA LYS A 15 9.60 5.54 0.21
C LYS A 15 10.56 6.68 -0.10
N ARG A 16 11.29 6.58 -1.21
CA ARG A 16 12.23 7.64 -1.64
C ARG A 16 11.51 8.95 -1.92
N PHE A 17 10.38 8.87 -2.61
CA PHE A 17 9.58 10.04 -2.95
C PHE A 17 9.13 10.76 -1.69
N GLU A 18 8.61 10.04 -0.72
CA GLU A 18 8.10 10.62 0.52
C GLU A 18 9.21 11.10 1.45
N GLU A 19 10.35 10.42 1.51
CA GLU A 19 11.52 10.88 2.27
C GLU A 19 12.02 12.23 1.79
N LYS A 20 11.88 12.49 0.49
CA LYS A 20 12.24 13.79 -0.10
C LYS A 20 11.09 14.78 -0.08
N ASN A 21 10.01 14.50 0.65
CA ASN A 21 8.78 15.29 0.70
C ASN A 21 8.11 15.48 -0.67
N GLY A 22 8.44 14.65 -1.63
CA GLY A 22 7.85 14.66 -2.95
C GLY A 22 8.12 15.89 -3.80
N ALA A 23 8.91 16.84 -3.29
CA ALA A 23 8.90 18.20 -3.79
C ALA A 23 9.43 18.38 -5.22
N ASN A 24 10.34 17.54 -5.68
CA ASN A 24 11.01 17.76 -6.96
C ASN A 24 11.13 16.52 -7.83
N GLN A 25 10.33 15.51 -7.56
CA GLN A 25 10.38 14.26 -8.32
C GLN A 25 9.37 14.29 -9.45
N THR A 26 9.85 14.61 -10.64
CA THR A 26 9.00 14.62 -11.83
C THR A 26 9.09 13.34 -12.65
N LEU A 27 10.06 12.48 -12.36
CA LEU A 27 10.30 11.27 -13.13
C LEU A 27 9.67 10.06 -12.47
N LEU A 28 8.84 9.34 -13.22
CA LEU A 28 8.33 8.03 -12.80
C LEU A 28 9.46 7.00 -12.87
N PRO A 29 9.45 5.99 -11.99
CA PRO A 29 10.46 4.94 -12.05
C PRO A 29 10.42 4.20 -13.36
N GLU A 30 11.58 3.73 -13.82
CA GLU A 30 11.67 2.88 -15.01
C GLU A 30 11.39 1.43 -14.64
N PHE A 31 10.53 0.79 -15.42
CA PHE A 31 10.18 -0.62 -15.26
C PHE A 31 10.49 -1.38 -16.54
N LYS A 32 10.71 -2.68 -16.43
CA LYS A 32 11.30 -3.50 -17.51
C LYS A 32 10.42 -3.75 -18.72
N ASP A 33 9.10 -3.75 -18.60
CA ASP A 33 8.22 -3.89 -19.75
C ASP A 33 6.98 -3.02 -19.64
N GLU A 34 6.27 -2.82 -20.76
CA GLU A 34 5.19 -1.83 -20.84
C GLU A 34 3.98 -2.14 -19.95
N GLU A 35 3.56 -3.41 -19.88
CA GLU A 35 2.41 -3.78 -19.05
C GLU A 35 2.72 -3.58 -17.58
N ASP A 36 3.91 -4.01 -17.17
CA ASP A 36 4.35 -3.87 -15.79
C ASP A 36 4.63 -2.42 -15.45
N GLN A 37 5.14 -1.64 -16.41
CA GLN A 37 5.31 -0.20 -16.27
C GLN A 37 3.97 0.49 -16.02
N GLU A 38 2.94 0.12 -16.80
CA GLU A 38 1.63 0.74 -16.64
C GLU A 38 1.01 0.41 -15.29
N PHE A 39 1.05 -0.86 -14.89
CA PHE A 39 0.57 -1.28 -13.57
C PHE A 39 1.30 -0.53 -12.46
N ALA A 40 2.63 -0.53 -12.52
CA ALA A 40 3.45 0.11 -11.50
C ALA A 40 3.22 1.62 -11.44
N ARG A 41 3.07 2.28 -12.60
CA ARG A 41 2.77 3.71 -12.65
C ARG A 41 1.41 4.04 -12.05
N ARG A 42 0.39 3.25 -12.37
CA ARG A 42 -0.94 3.43 -11.80
C ARG A 42 -0.92 3.24 -10.29
N LEU A 43 -0.29 2.18 -9.83
CA LEU A 43 -0.17 1.89 -8.41
C LEU A 43 0.55 3.03 -7.68
N PHE A 44 1.69 3.46 -8.21
CA PHE A 44 2.46 4.57 -7.66
C PHE A 44 1.64 5.84 -7.59
N ARG A 45 0.99 6.22 -8.70
CA ARG A 45 0.18 7.43 -8.75
C ARG A 45 -0.96 7.40 -7.74
N ARG A 46 -1.68 6.28 -7.67
CA ARG A 46 -2.80 6.17 -6.73
C ARG A 46 -2.32 6.24 -5.29
N ALA A 47 -1.21 5.58 -4.97
CA ALA A 47 -0.65 5.61 -3.64
C ALA A 47 -0.26 7.02 -3.21
N ILE A 48 0.32 7.81 -4.11
CA ILE A 48 0.76 9.18 -3.82
C ILE A 48 -0.42 10.16 -3.81
N LEU A 49 -1.30 10.11 -4.80
CA LEU A 49 -2.40 11.06 -4.93
C LEU A 49 -3.39 10.98 -3.78
N ASN A 50 -3.64 9.78 -3.27
CA ASN A 50 -4.61 9.56 -2.20
C ASN A 50 -3.94 9.24 -0.86
N CYS A 51 -2.68 9.59 -0.72
CA CYS A 51 -1.87 9.26 0.46
C CYS A 51 -2.51 9.76 1.77
N ASP A 52 -3.05 10.97 1.79
CA ASP A 52 -3.70 11.52 2.99
C ASP A 52 -4.92 10.71 3.38
N TYR A 53 -5.73 10.31 2.41
CA TYR A 53 -6.91 9.49 2.66
C TYR A 53 -6.51 8.10 3.19
N TYR A 54 -5.52 7.46 2.57
CA TYR A 54 -5.07 6.15 3.03
C TYR A 54 -4.47 6.21 4.43
N ARG A 55 -3.70 7.22 4.73
CA ARG A 55 -3.13 7.43 6.08
C ARG A 55 -4.20 7.70 7.11
N HIS A 56 -5.26 8.40 6.73
CA HIS A 56 -6.40 8.60 7.60
C HIS A 56 -7.09 7.27 7.94
N LEU A 57 -7.32 6.42 6.94
CA LEU A 57 -7.89 5.08 7.17
C LEU A 57 -7.00 4.25 8.09
N ILE A 58 -5.70 4.29 7.88
CA ILE A 58 -4.74 3.58 8.71
C ILE A 58 -4.82 4.10 10.15
N SER A 59 -4.81 5.41 10.33
CA SER A 59 -4.90 6.05 11.63
C SER A 59 -6.15 5.63 12.39
N GLU A 60 -7.29 5.60 11.72
CA GLU A 60 -8.57 5.20 12.33
C GLU A 60 -8.58 3.73 12.79
N ASN A 61 -7.76 2.89 12.17
CA ASN A 61 -7.76 1.45 12.41
C ASN A 61 -6.56 0.95 13.19
N THR A 62 -5.67 1.82 13.64
CA THR A 62 -4.49 1.42 14.41
C THR A 62 -4.66 1.56 15.92
N ARG A 63 -5.81 1.84 16.39
CA ARG A 63 -6.19 1.94 17.82
C ARG A 63 -5.01 2.01 18.80
N ASN A 64 -4.94 2.98 19.66
CA ASN A 64 -3.89 3.15 20.67
C ASN A 64 -2.46 3.27 20.10
N TRP A 65 -2.33 3.25 18.78
CA TRP A 65 -1.06 3.45 18.11
C TRP A 65 -1.08 4.82 17.45
N ASP A 66 -0.15 5.64 17.82
CA ASP A 66 0.14 6.87 17.13
C ASP A 66 0.86 6.50 15.82
N LEU A 67 0.48 7.08 14.68
CA LEU A 67 1.18 6.83 13.42
C LEU A 67 2.68 7.08 13.52
N ASP A 68 3.08 8.01 14.39
CA ASP A 68 4.50 8.30 14.63
C ASP A 68 5.26 7.12 15.23
N ARG A 69 4.56 6.18 15.86
CA ARG A 69 5.15 4.98 16.47
C ARG A 69 5.12 3.77 15.55
N VAL A 70 4.35 3.85 14.47
CA VAL A 70 4.28 2.79 13.48
C VAL A 70 5.50 2.92 12.58
N ALA A 71 6.14 1.81 12.26
CA ALA A 71 7.28 1.82 11.37
C ALA A 71 6.90 2.49 10.05
N PHE A 72 7.74 3.41 9.58
CA PHE A 72 7.50 4.16 8.35
C PHE A 72 7.25 3.22 7.16
N MET A 73 8.02 2.14 7.09
CA MET A 73 7.87 1.16 6.02
C MET A 73 6.51 0.46 6.08
N ASP A 74 5.99 0.17 7.27
CA ASP A 74 4.68 -0.45 7.42
C ASP A 74 3.56 0.48 6.92
N VAL A 75 3.67 1.77 7.18
CA VAL A 75 2.72 2.77 6.66
C VAL A 75 2.74 2.78 5.14
N ILE A 76 3.92 2.78 4.54
CA ILE A 76 4.06 2.77 3.08
C ILE A 76 3.50 1.49 2.47
N ILE A 77 3.75 0.35 3.08
CA ILE A 77 3.21 -0.94 2.64
C ILE A 77 1.68 -0.91 2.66
N MET A 78 1.08 -0.44 3.75
CA MET A 78 -0.37 -0.35 3.87
C MET A 78 -0.97 0.68 2.91
N GLN A 79 -0.29 1.81 2.71
CA GLN A 79 -0.71 2.83 1.74
C GLN A 79 -0.76 2.24 0.33
N CYS A 80 0.27 1.50 -0.06
CA CYS A 80 0.34 0.85 -1.35
C CYS A 80 -0.74 -0.25 -1.50
N ALA A 81 -0.95 -1.03 -0.45
CA ALA A 81 -2.00 -2.05 -0.42
C ALA A 81 -3.39 -1.45 -0.62
N LEU A 82 -3.69 -0.33 0.05
CA LEU A 82 -4.96 0.36 -0.09
C LEU A 82 -5.14 0.94 -1.49
N ALA A 83 -4.09 1.47 -2.08
CA ALA A 83 -4.13 1.94 -3.46
C ALA A 83 -4.51 0.80 -4.41
N GLU A 84 -3.95 -0.38 -4.22
CA GLU A 84 -4.28 -1.54 -5.05
C GLU A 84 -5.70 -2.02 -4.79
N ILE A 85 -6.09 -2.18 -3.54
CA ILE A 85 -7.43 -2.65 -3.16
C ILE A 85 -8.51 -1.72 -3.73
N LEU A 86 -8.32 -0.43 -3.64
CA LEU A 86 -9.33 0.55 -4.04
C LEU A 86 -9.30 0.93 -5.53
N SER A 87 -8.17 0.75 -6.21
CA SER A 87 -8.02 1.23 -7.59
C SER A 87 -7.96 0.12 -8.65
N PHE A 88 -7.85 -1.13 -8.24
CA PHE A 88 -7.72 -2.26 -9.17
C PHE A 88 -8.85 -3.27 -8.95
N PRO A 89 -10.00 -3.07 -9.61
CA PRO A 89 -11.18 -3.90 -9.36
C PRO A 89 -11.01 -5.38 -9.72
N ASN A 90 -10.08 -5.69 -10.60
CA ASN A 90 -9.83 -7.07 -11.03
C ASN A 90 -8.93 -7.87 -10.10
N ILE A 91 -8.32 -7.22 -9.11
CA ILE A 91 -7.48 -7.91 -8.13
C ILE A 91 -8.31 -8.16 -6.87
N PRO A 92 -8.55 -9.43 -6.49
CA PRO A 92 -9.30 -9.74 -5.27
C PRO A 92 -8.60 -9.20 -4.03
N VAL A 93 -9.40 -8.80 -3.04
CA VAL A 93 -8.87 -8.26 -1.78
C VAL A 93 -7.92 -9.25 -1.10
N SER A 94 -8.27 -10.54 -1.08
CA SER A 94 -7.44 -11.56 -0.45
C SER A 94 -6.05 -11.66 -1.09
N VAL A 95 -5.96 -11.47 -2.39
CA VAL A 95 -4.67 -11.49 -3.11
C VAL A 95 -3.81 -10.31 -2.65
N SER A 96 -4.38 -9.12 -2.62
CA SER A 96 -3.67 -7.93 -2.15
C SER A 96 -3.22 -8.09 -0.70
N LEU A 97 -4.12 -8.52 0.19
CA LEU A 97 -3.79 -8.72 1.59
C LEU A 97 -2.62 -9.69 1.76
N ASN A 98 -2.69 -10.85 1.13
CA ASN A 98 -1.65 -11.87 1.25
C ASN A 98 -0.30 -11.36 0.75
N GLU A 99 -0.28 -10.69 -0.39
CA GLU A 99 0.97 -10.22 -0.97
C GLU A 99 1.64 -9.13 -0.12
N TYR A 100 0.87 -8.15 0.35
CA TYR A 100 1.44 -7.07 1.15
C TYR A 100 1.82 -7.50 2.56
N VAL A 101 1.12 -8.46 3.13
CA VAL A 101 1.51 -9.07 4.41
C VAL A 101 2.86 -9.80 4.27
N GLU A 102 3.04 -10.56 3.19
CA GLU A 102 4.32 -11.22 2.94
C GLU A 102 5.45 -10.23 2.73
N ILE A 103 5.19 -9.13 2.03
CA ILE A 103 6.16 -8.05 1.85
C ILE A 103 6.53 -7.45 3.22
N ALA A 104 5.56 -7.21 4.08
CA ALA A 104 5.82 -6.67 5.41
C ALA A 104 6.73 -7.58 6.23
N LYS A 105 6.54 -8.89 6.16
CA LYS A 105 7.39 -9.85 6.85
C LYS A 105 8.84 -9.80 6.38
N VAL A 106 9.05 -9.55 5.10
CA VAL A 106 10.39 -9.49 4.50
C VAL A 106 11.10 -8.18 4.84
N TYR A 107 10.39 -7.05 4.71
CA TYR A 107 11.00 -5.72 4.88
C TYR A 107 11.10 -5.28 6.33
N SER A 108 10.35 -5.89 7.22
CA SER A 108 10.29 -5.48 8.62
C SER A 108 10.49 -6.69 9.53
N THR A 109 9.39 -7.22 10.08
CA THR A 109 9.43 -8.38 10.97
C THR A 109 8.18 -9.22 10.78
N ILE A 110 8.17 -10.41 11.40
CA ILE A 110 6.97 -11.25 11.45
C ILE A 110 5.84 -10.50 12.18
N LYS A 111 6.18 -9.72 13.20
CA LYS A 111 5.20 -8.88 13.93
C LYS A 111 4.59 -7.82 13.02
N SER A 112 5.37 -7.24 12.11
CA SER A 112 4.86 -6.29 11.12
C SER A 112 3.84 -6.96 10.20
N GLY A 113 4.08 -8.20 9.80
CA GLY A 113 3.10 -8.95 9.00
C GLY A 113 1.76 -9.06 9.68
N SER A 114 1.74 -9.43 10.97
CA SER A 114 0.50 -9.51 11.75
C SER A 114 -0.17 -8.16 11.93
N PHE A 115 0.60 -7.12 12.20
CA PHE A 115 0.11 -5.76 12.36
C PHE A 115 -0.53 -5.24 11.08
N VAL A 116 0.17 -5.39 9.96
CA VAL A 116 -0.33 -4.97 8.65
C VAL A 116 -1.61 -5.73 8.28
N ASN A 117 -1.62 -7.04 8.50
CA ASN A 117 -2.80 -7.85 8.22
C ASN A 117 -4.02 -7.40 9.03
N GLY A 118 -3.85 -7.22 10.34
CA GLY A 118 -4.95 -6.81 11.22
C GLY A 118 -5.47 -5.43 10.87
N THR A 119 -4.58 -4.48 10.59
CA THR A 119 -4.96 -3.11 10.24
C THR A 119 -5.69 -3.07 8.89
N LEU A 120 -5.14 -3.72 7.87
CA LEU A 120 -5.78 -3.75 6.55
C LEU A 120 -7.13 -4.47 6.58
N ASP A 121 -7.23 -5.56 7.33
CA ASP A 121 -8.49 -6.28 7.48
C ASP A 121 -9.56 -5.39 8.11
N GLY A 122 -9.19 -4.65 9.15
CA GLY A 122 -10.09 -3.67 9.78
C GLY A 122 -10.54 -2.59 8.81
N ILE A 123 -9.64 -2.06 8.00
CA ILE A 123 -9.96 -1.04 6.99
C ILE A 123 -10.91 -1.62 5.93
N VAL A 124 -10.63 -2.82 5.43
CA VAL A 124 -11.47 -3.48 4.43
C VAL A 124 -12.89 -3.65 4.97
N ASN A 125 -13.02 -4.12 6.21
CA ASN A 125 -14.34 -4.31 6.84
C ASN A 125 -15.07 -2.98 7.01
N GLN A 126 -14.37 -1.93 7.39
CA GLN A 126 -14.93 -0.59 7.50
C GLN A 126 -15.46 -0.10 6.15
N LEU A 127 -14.63 -0.22 5.10
CA LEU A 127 -15.00 0.23 3.76
C LEU A 127 -16.18 -0.55 3.19
N LYS A 128 -16.27 -1.84 3.47
CA LYS A 128 -17.42 -2.65 3.06
C LYS A 128 -18.71 -2.20 3.77
N LYS A 129 -18.65 -1.95 5.07
CA LYS A 129 -19.79 -1.43 5.83
C LYS A 129 -20.27 -0.08 5.31
N GLU A 130 -19.34 0.77 4.92
CA GLU A 130 -19.66 2.09 4.40
C GLU A 130 -20.10 2.09 2.92
N GLY A 131 -20.11 0.92 2.29
CA GLY A 131 -20.45 0.79 0.87
C GLY A 131 -19.41 1.34 -0.08
N LYS A 132 -18.18 1.53 0.39
CA LYS A 132 -17.07 2.08 -0.41
C LYS A 132 -16.23 1.02 -1.08
N LEU A 133 -16.43 -0.25 -0.75
CA LEU A 133 -15.69 -1.37 -1.32
C LEU A 133 -16.67 -2.52 -1.56
N ALA A 134 -16.93 -2.82 -2.83
CA ALA A 134 -17.90 -3.85 -3.23
C ALA A 134 -17.25 -5.17 -3.63
N LYS A 135 -16.00 -5.16 -4.06
CA LYS A 135 -15.33 -6.39 -4.51
C LYS A 135 -14.92 -7.29 -3.33
N ASN A 136 -14.77 -8.56 -3.60
CA ASN A 136 -14.29 -9.52 -2.60
C ASN A 136 -12.75 -9.52 -2.53
#